data_98aecbab0c337328939e674d19587f4d
#
_entry.id   98aecbab0c337328939e674d19587f4d
#
_cell.length_a   1.000
_cell.length_b   1.000
_cell.length_c   1.000
_cell.angle_alpha   90.00
_cell.angle_beta   90.00
_cell.angle_gamma   90.00
#
_symmetry.space_group_name_H-M   'P 1'
#
loop_
_entity.id
_entity.type
_entity.pdbx_description
1 polymer ?
#
loop_
_entity_poly.entity_id
_entity_poly.type
_entity_poly.pdbx_seq_one_letter_code
_entity_poly.pdbx_strand_id
1 'polypeptide(L)'
;YEITTRLVGSEMCIRDSWITEQHKEWRSNVMGQCKSWFDMGLQPRAVSRDLDWGIPVPVEGADGKVLYVWFDAPIGYISNTKEILPNDWEKWWKSDDTRLVHFIGKDNIVFHCIVFPAMLKAEGSYILPDNVPSNEFLNLEDDKISTSRNWAVWLDEYLVDFPGKQDVLRYVLTANAPETKDNNFTWKDFQARNNNELVAVYGNFVNRALQLTKKYYEGVVPAAGELTDYDRETIEEFKGVKAEVERLLEGFRFRDAQKEAMNLARIGNKYLADSEPWKVIKTDPERVKTVLNLSLQLVANLAIAFEPFLPFSSERLRGMLGISEVEWDRLGAVDLLPEGHRLGEPALLFEKIEDCVVEEQVQKLLDTKKANEAANYKAEPIRENIPFEQFEKLDIRVGTVLNCEKVKKSKKLLKFEIADGLENRTIVSGIAQHYNPEDLIGKQVCFVANLAPRTINGIESQGMILSAVNFDDSLSVVTVDRQVVPGSTVG
;
A
#
# COMPACT_ATOMS: atom_id res chain seq x y z
N TYR A 1 26.27 30.72 8.57
CA TYR A 1 27.61 30.18 8.66
C TYR A 1 27.78 29.05 7.66
N GLU A 2 28.64 29.22 6.68
CA GLU A 2 29.00 28.21 5.71
C GLU A 2 30.05 27.28 6.32
N ILE A 3 29.71 26.05 6.64
CA ILE A 3 30.70 25.00 6.94
C ILE A 3 31.19 24.45 5.58
N THR A 4 31.85 25.31 4.80
CA THR A 4 32.09 25.01 3.40
C THR A 4 33.41 24.27 3.12
N THR A 5 34.44 24.42 3.94
CA THR A 5 35.79 23.95 3.53
C THR A 5 36.12 22.50 3.91
N ARG A 6 35.51 21.92 4.97
CA ARG A 6 35.76 20.52 5.36
C ARG A 6 34.77 19.53 4.73
N LEU A 7 33.49 19.93 4.57
CA LEU A 7 32.51 19.09 3.91
C LEU A 7 32.79 18.90 2.41
N VAL A 8 33.25 19.95 1.71
CA VAL A 8 33.57 19.84 0.28
C VAL A 8 34.66 18.79 0.00
N GLY A 9 35.69 18.69 0.81
CA GLY A 9 36.71 17.65 0.67
C GLY A 9 36.16 16.24 0.93
N SER A 10 35.31 16.09 1.95
CA SER A 10 34.65 14.81 2.27
C SER A 10 33.61 14.42 1.24
N GLU A 11 32.86 15.36 0.70
CA GLU A 11 31.89 15.14 -0.39
C GLU A 11 32.57 14.68 -1.68
N MET A 12 33.76 15.26 -2.02
CA MET A 12 34.55 14.77 -3.17
C MET A 12 35.02 13.33 -2.97
N CYS A 13 35.49 12.96 -1.78
CA CYS A 13 35.86 11.57 -1.49
C CYS A 13 34.65 10.63 -1.55
N ILE A 14 33.50 11.06 -1.04
CA ILE A 14 32.26 10.29 -1.11
C ILE A 14 31.86 10.08 -2.57
N ARG A 15 31.92 11.11 -3.41
CA ARG A 15 31.60 11.03 -4.83
C ARG A 15 32.57 10.12 -5.60
N ASP A 16 33.85 10.41 -5.53
CA ASP A 16 34.85 9.93 -6.49
C ASP A 16 35.31 8.50 -6.21
N SER A 17 35.34 8.07 -4.95
CA SER A 17 35.81 6.73 -4.64
C SER A 17 34.79 5.86 -3.90
N TRP A 18 34.09 6.41 -2.93
CA TRP A 18 33.24 5.58 -2.08
C TRP A 18 31.96 5.14 -2.78
N ILE A 19 31.14 6.03 -3.34
CA ILE A 19 29.88 5.62 -4.01
C ILE A 19 30.18 4.99 -5.38
N THR A 20 30.97 5.65 -6.22
CA THR A 20 31.10 5.24 -7.64
C THR A 20 32.00 4.03 -7.85
N GLU A 21 32.95 3.76 -6.99
CA GLU A 21 33.90 2.67 -7.13
C GLU A 21 33.66 1.51 -6.16
N GLN A 22 33.28 1.80 -4.90
CA GLN A 22 33.18 0.80 -3.85
C GLN A 22 31.79 0.20 -3.69
N HIS A 23 30.71 0.91 -4.11
CA HIS A 23 29.31 0.49 -3.89
C HIS A 23 28.52 0.30 -5.18
N LYS A 24 29.12 -0.40 -6.15
CA LYS A 24 28.44 -0.74 -7.42
C LYS A 24 27.28 -1.71 -7.27
N GLU A 25 27.21 -2.42 -6.14
CA GLU A 25 26.14 -3.35 -5.75
C GLU A 25 24.87 -2.65 -5.26
N TRP A 26 24.94 -1.34 -4.92
CA TRP A 26 23.75 -0.61 -4.49
C TRP A 26 22.67 -0.59 -5.56
N ARG A 27 21.43 -0.45 -5.13
CA ARG A 27 20.30 -0.43 -6.06
C ARG A 27 20.46 0.68 -7.12
N SER A 28 20.05 0.39 -8.35
CA SER A 28 20.21 1.30 -9.49
C SER A 28 19.50 2.65 -9.31
N ASN A 29 18.36 2.70 -8.61
CA ASN A 29 17.67 3.95 -8.28
C ASN A 29 18.51 4.84 -7.33
N VAL A 30 19.13 4.24 -6.32
CA VAL A 30 20.04 4.95 -5.39
C VAL A 30 21.23 5.50 -6.14
N MET A 31 21.91 4.66 -6.92
CA MET A 31 23.07 5.06 -7.73
C MET A 31 22.72 6.15 -8.75
N GLY A 32 21.57 6.01 -9.42
CA GLY A 32 21.09 7.00 -10.39
C GLY A 32 20.81 8.36 -9.76
N GLN A 33 20.20 8.38 -8.57
CA GLN A 33 19.94 9.63 -7.86
C GLN A 33 21.23 10.29 -7.34
N CYS A 34 22.14 9.51 -6.75
CA CYS A 34 23.44 10.03 -6.34
C CYS A 34 24.20 10.65 -7.51
N LYS A 35 24.25 9.95 -8.65
CA LYS A 35 24.88 10.44 -9.87
C LYS A 35 24.24 11.73 -10.37
N SER A 36 22.93 11.83 -10.37
CA SER A 36 22.22 13.05 -10.76
C SER A 36 22.62 14.25 -9.91
N TRP A 37 22.77 14.06 -8.60
CA TRP A 37 23.25 15.11 -7.70
C TRP A 37 24.71 15.51 -7.97
N PHE A 38 25.56 14.54 -8.27
CA PHE A 38 26.97 14.82 -8.62
C PHE A 38 27.10 15.56 -9.95
N ASP A 39 26.32 15.17 -10.96
CA ASP A 39 26.33 15.81 -12.28
C ASP A 39 25.79 17.24 -12.24
N MET A 40 24.82 17.55 -11.36
CA MET A 40 24.36 18.93 -11.11
C MET A 40 25.38 19.79 -10.37
N GLY A 41 26.38 19.18 -9.74
CA GLY A 41 27.34 19.84 -8.88
C GLY A 41 26.81 20.11 -7.48
N LEU A 42 27.51 19.56 -6.48
CA LEU A 42 27.18 19.78 -5.08
C LEU A 42 27.41 21.23 -4.70
N GLN A 43 26.36 21.87 -4.15
CA GLN A 43 26.43 23.28 -3.74
C GLN A 43 26.56 23.38 -2.21
N PRO A 44 27.23 24.41 -1.69
CA PRO A 44 27.25 24.69 -0.25
C PRO A 44 25.83 24.79 0.30
N ARG A 45 25.57 24.14 1.42
CA ARG A 45 24.27 24.19 2.11
C ARG A 45 24.40 24.83 3.47
N ALA A 46 23.54 25.80 3.77
CA ALA A 46 23.45 26.33 5.11
C ALA A 46 22.86 25.25 6.05
N VAL A 47 23.54 25.00 7.16
CA VAL A 47 23.14 24.05 8.20
C VAL A 47 22.32 24.71 9.31
N SER A 48 22.00 26.00 9.15
CA SER A 48 21.18 26.80 10.08
C SER A 48 19.91 27.30 9.42
N ARG A 49 18.88 27.59 10.24
CA ARG A 49 17.60 28.16 9.83
C ARG A 49 17.20 29.29 10.77
N ASP A 50 16.44 30.24 10.24
CA ASP A 50 15.81 31.32 11.00
C ASP A 50 14.42 30.82 11.44
N LEU A 51 14.35 30.12 12.57
CA LEU A 51 13.14 29.54 13.15
C LEU A 51 13.14 29.78 14.66
N ASP A 52 11.96 29.94 15.24
CA ASP A 52 11.78 30.14 16.68
C ASP A 52 11.95 28.87 17.52
N TRP A 53 11.88 27.70 16.88
CA TRP A 53 12.01 26.42 17.54
C TRP A 53 13.07 25.54 16.86
N GLY A 54 13.91 24.91 17.68
CA GLY A 54 14.98 24.00 17.24
C GLY A 54 16.17 24.01 18.19
N ILE A 55 17.24 23.30 17.81
CA ILE A 55 18.50 23.28 18.56
C ILE A 55 19.28 24.56 18.19
N PRO A 56 19.60 25.41 19.17
CA PRO A 56 20.40 26.64 18.92
C PRO A 56 21.74 26.30 18.26
N VAL A 57 22.16 27.09 17.30
CA VAL A 57 23.48 26.92 16.66
C VAL A 57 24.57 27.30 17.67
N PRO A 58 25.46 26.35 18.07
CA PRO A 58 26.44 26.58 19.13
C PRO A 58 27.71 27.31 18.61
N VAL A 59 27.51 28.40 17.89
CA VAL A 59 28.63 29.22 17.29
C VAL A 59 28.38 30.67 17.58
N GLU A 60 29.44 31.41 17.95
CA GLU A 60 29.39 32.84 18.19
C GLU A 60 28.91 33.60 16.94
N GLY A 61 28.00 34.56 17.11
CA GLY A 61 27.40 35.35 16.03
C GLY A 61 26.24 34.62 15.29
N ALA A 62 25.79 33.49 15.80
CA ALA A 62 24.61 32.76 15.27
C ALA A 62 23.35 32.93 16.13
N ASP A 63 23.25 34.06 16.86
CA ASP A 63 22.11 34.32 17.74
C ASP A 63 20.78 34.30 16.97
N GLY A 64 19.76 33.63 17.54
CA GLY A 64 18.45 33.46 16.91
C GLY A 64 18.40 32.45 15.77
N LYS A 65 19.48 31.70 15.52
CA LYS A 65 19.50 30.63 14.53
C LYS A 65 19.45 29.25 15.19
N VAL A 66 18.76 28.32 14.54
CA VAL A 66 18.68 26.91 14.94
C VAL A 66 19.31 26.01 13.89
N LEU A 67 19.74 24.82 14.29
CA LEU A 67 20.25 23.81 13.36
C LEU A 67 19.12 23.36 12.41
N TYR A 68 19.49 23.11 11.16
CA TYR A 68 18.58 22.55 10.18
C TYR A 68 18.28 21.10 10.53
N VAL A 69 17.01 20.79 10.73
CA VAL A 69 16.55 19.47 11.22
C VAL A 69 17.11 18.27 10.42
N TRP A 70 17.23 18.37 9.12
CA TRP A 70 17.80 17.30 8.30
C TRP A 70 19.33 17.19 8.37
N PHE A 71 19.99 18.15 8.98
CA PHE A 71 21.41 18.06 9.27
C PHE A 71 21.69 17.32 10.58
N ASP A 72 20.88 17.54 11.62
CA ASP A 72 21.04 16.88 12.91
C ASP A 72 20.24 15.57 13.05
N ALA A 73 19.12 15.42 12.34
CA ALA A 73 18.26 14.23 12.44
C ALA A 73 18.99 12.89 12.27
N PRO A 74 19.93 12.70 11.32
CA PRO A 74 20.67 11.44 11.20
C PRO A 74 21.53 11.09 12.43
N ILE A 75 21.93 12.07 13.24
CA ILE A 75 22.66 11.86 14.50
C ILE A 75 21.80 11.09 15.50
N GLY A 76 20.47 11.16 15.35
CA GLY A 76 19.51 10.42 16.15
C GLY A 76 19.74 8.90 16.13
N TYR A 77 20.25 8.35 15.04
CA TYR A 77 20.61 6.92 14.97
C TYR A 77 21.69 6.56 15.98
N ILE A 78 22.73 7.43 16.07
CA ILE A 78 23.82 7.25 17.03
C ILE A 78 23.31 7.46 18.46
N SER A 79 22.50 8.50 18.68
CA SER A 79 21.93 8.82 19.99
C SER A 79 21.05 7.71 20.52
N ASN A 80 20.20 7.12 19.68
CA ASN A 80 19.35 5.98 20.06
C ASN A 80 20.18 4.75 20.45
N THR A 81 21.23 4.46 19.68
CA THR A 81 22.14 3.35 20.03
C THR A 81 22.83 3.61 21.37
N LYS A 82 23.27 4.85 21.60
CA LYS A 82 23.94 5.25 22.84
C LYS A 82 23.00 5.20 24.06
N GLU A 83 21.73 5.52 23.87
CA GLU A 83 20.72 5.44 24.93
C GLU A 83 20.47 3.98 25.36
N ILE A 84 20.34 3.08 24.39
CA ILE A 84 20.04 1.65 24.63
C ILE A 84 21.30 0.89 25.12
N LEU A 85 22.47 1.23 24.57
CA LEU A 85 23.76 0.56 24.82
C LEU A 85 24.81 1.56 25.31
N PRO A 86 24.64 2.20 26.47
CA PRO A 86 25.49 3.32 26.90
C PRO A 86 26.98 2.98 27.05
N ASN A 87 27.31 1.72 27.32
CA ASN A 87 28.69 1.26 27.49
C ASN A 87 29.32 0.63 26.24
N ASP A 88 28.49 0.26 25.25
CA ASP A 88 28.90 -0.52 24.09
C ASP A 88 28.57 0.12 22.74
N TRP A 89 27.92 1.30 22.72
CA TRP A 89 27.45 1.94 21.50
C TRP A 89 28.58 2.19 20.47
N GLU A 90 29.81 2.44 20.92
CA GLU A 90 30.96 2.67 20.05
C GLU A 90 31.33 1.43 19.22
N LYS A 91 31.13 0.22 19.75
CA LYS A 91 31.34 -1.02 18.99
C LYS A 91 30.44 -1.07 17.74
N TRP A 92 29.24 -0.53 17.84
CA TRP A 92 28.27 -0.52 16.75
C TRP A 92 28.51 0.59 15.74
N TRP A 93 29.16 1.66 16.11
CA TRP A 93 29.34 2.84 15.25
C TRP A 93 30.76 3.12 14.83
N LYS A 94 31.76 2.50 15.46
CA LYS A 94 33.16 2.79 15.25
C LYS A 94 34.04 1.56 14.98
N SER A 95 33.47 0.35 15.01
CA SER A 95 34.24 -0.88 14.75
C SER A 95 34.10 -1.31 13.29
N ASP A 96 35.21 -1.75 12.69
CA ASP A 96 35.24 -2.30 11.32
C ASP A 96 34.49 -3.65 11.22
N ASP A 97 34.20 -4.31 12.36
CA ASP A 97 33.41 -5.54 12.41
C ASP A 97 31.88 -5.28 12.33
N THR A 98 31.47 -4.01 12.29
CA THR A 98 30.06 -3.62 12.22
C THR A 98 29.65 -3.25 10.81
N ARG A 99 28.48 -3.71 10.40
CA ARG A 99 27.86 -3.39 9.11
C ARG A 99 26.67 -2.45 9.34
N LEU A 100 26.74 -1.23 8.79
CA LEU A 100 25.67 -0.23 8.87
C LEU A 100 24.83 -0.26 7.60
N VAL A 101 23.51 -0.53 7.76
CA VAL A 101 22.56 -0.56 6.64
C VAL A 101 21.39 0.38 6.93
N HIS A 102 21.09 1.27 5.98
CA HIS A 102 19.98 2.22 6.08
C HIS A 102 18.82 1.81 5.17
N PHE A 103 17.70 1.40 5.74
CA PHE A 103 16.44 1.21 5.02
C PHE A 103 15.66 2.52 5.00
N ILE A 104 15.47 3.11 3.82
CA ILE A 104 14.90 4.44 3.65
C ILE A 104 13.90 4.51 2.49
N GLY A 105 13.12 5.60 2.44
CA GLY A 105 12.40 6.01 1.23
C GLY A 105 13.28 6.88 0.33
N LYS A 106 12.96 6.95 -0.95
CA LYS A 106 13.73 7.70 -1.97
C LYS A 106 13.98 9.18 -1.64
N ASP A 107 13.09 9.79 -0.87
CA ASP A 107 13.23 11.18 -0.45
C ASP A 107 14.49 11.43 0.40
N ASN A 108 14.98 10.37 1.05
CA ASN A 108 16.10 10.44 1.98
C ASN A 108 17.43 9.95 1.39
N ILE A 109 17.50 9.59 0.11
CA ILE A 109 18.72 9.08 -0.52
C ILE A 109 19.87 10.09 -0.36
N VAL A 110 19.64 11.36 -0.66
CA VAL A 110 20.70 12.39 -0.58
C VAL A 110 21.26 12.52 0.83
N PHE A 111 20.39 12.46 1.84
CA PHE A 111 20.83 12.58 3.24
C PHE A 111 21.61 11.36 3.72
N HIS A 112 21.23 10.15 3.32
CA HIS A 112 21.84 8.91 3.79
C HIS A 112 23.02 8.44 2.92
N CYS A 113 23.08 8.86 1.66
CA CYS A 113 24.17 8.48 0.76
C CYS A 113 25.23 9.57 0.61
N ILE A 114 24.91 10.85 0.81
CA ILE A 114 25.83 11.96 0.58
C ILE A 114 26.07 12.76 1.86
N VAL A 115 25.04 13.37 2.46
CA VAL A 115 25.20 14.35 3.55
C VAL A 115 25.69 13.67 4.83
N PHE A 116 25.00 12.66 5.31
CA PHE A 116 25.38 11.97 6.55
C PHE A 116 26.71 11.24 6.44
N PRO A 117 27.00 10.48 5.36
CA PRO A 117 28.34 9.92 5.16
C PRO A 117 29.45 10.99 5.10
N ALA A 118 29.18 12.15 4.50
CA ALA A 118 30.15 13.24 4.48
C ALA A 118 30.44 13.79 5.90
N MET A 119 29.41 13.88 6.74
CA MET A 119 29.55 14.27 8.15
C MET A 119 30.38 13.25 8.94
N LEU A 120 30.04 11.95 8.82
CA LEU A 120 30.75 10.86 9.48
C LEU A 120 32.22 10.79 9.03
N LYS A 121 32.45 10.97 7.73
CA LYS A 121 33.81 11.04 7.14
C LYS A 121 34.60 12.23 7.62
N ALA A 122 33.97 13.39 7.78
CA ALA A 122 34.61 14.60 8.27
C ALA A 122 35.00 14.51 9.75
N GLU A 123 34.18 13.83 10.55
CA GLU A 123 34.49 13.52 11.96
C GLU A 123 35.62 12.48 12.07
N GLY A 124 35.57 11.43 11.27
CA GLY A 124 36.67 10.51 11.00
C GLY A 124 36.74 9.26 11.87
N SER A 125 35.92 9.11 12.92
CA SER A 125 35.93 7.95 13.81
C SER A 125 34.78 6.96 13.59
N TYR A 126 33.77 7.34 12.80
CA TYR A 126 32.59 6.53 12.54
C TYR A 126 32.71 5.69 11.27
N ILE A 127 32.08 4.53 11.27
CA ILE A 127 31.89 3.71 10.06
C ILE A 127 30.94 4.39 9.08
N LEU A 128 31.09 4.09 7.81
CA LEU A 128 30.17 4.54 6.75
C LEU A 128 29.13 3.46 6.43
N PRO A 129 27.99 3.80 5.82
CA PRO A 129 26.98 2.81 5.43
C PRO A 129 27.54 1.80 4.44
N ASP A 130 27.35 0.51 4.74
CA ASP A 130 27.66 -0.59 3.82
C ASP A 130 26.63 -0.66 2.67
N ASN A 131 25.34 -0.47 2.99
CA ASN A 131 24.30 -0.43 1.99
C ASN A 131 23.16 0.53 2.39
N VAL A 132 22.48 1.07 1.38
CA VAL A 132 21.33 1.96 1.56
C VAL A 132 20.17 1.47 0.70
N PRO A 133 19.45 0.40 1.11
CA PRO A 133 18.28 -0.09 0.40
C PRO A 133 17.15 0.95 0.45
N SER A 134 16.97 1.70 -0.62
CA SER A 134 15.91 2.70 -0.73
C SER A 134 14.70 2.15 -1.47
N ASN A 135 13.52 2.39 -0.92
CA ASN A 135 12.26 2.09 -1.57
C ASN A 135 11.70 3.34 -2.26
N GLU A 136 11.06 3.12 -3.39
CA GLU A 136 10.21 4.08 -4.08
C GLU A 136 8.87 4.26 -3.34
N PHE A 137 7.88 4.95 -3.91
CA PHE A 137 6.60 5.15 -3.25
C PHE A 137 5.67 3.95 -3.42
N LEU A 138 4.94 3.63 -2.36
CA LEU A 138 3.77 2.76 -2.40
C LEU A 138 2.52 3.65 -2.41
N ASN A 139 1.72 3.53 -3.46
CA ASN A 139 0.42 4.18 -3.58
C ASN A 139 -0.68 3.27 -3.04
N LEU A 140 -1.87 3.82 -2.83
CA LEU A 140 -3.08 3.12 -2.40
C LEU A 140 -4.21 3.45 -3.37
N GLU A 141 -4.76 2.42 -4.05
CA GLU A 141 -5.82 2.57 -5.05
C GLU A 141 -5.50 3.69 -6.05
N ASP A 142 -4.29 3.63 -6.63
CA ASP A 142 -3.76 4.58 -7.62
C ASP A 142 -3.55 6.02 -7.13
N ASP A 143 -3.74 6.30 -5.84
CA ASP A 143 -3.52 7.63 -5.26
C ASP A 143 -2.40 7.57 -4.19
N LYS A 144 -1.76 8.71 -3.96
CA LYS A 144 -0.67 8.82 -2.97
C LYS A 144 -1.21 8.65 -1.54
N ILE A 145 -0.64 7.72 -0.77
CA ILE A 145 -0.92 7.58 0.66
C ILE A 145 -0.69 8.91 1.38
N SER A 146 -1.65 9.34 2.19
CA SER A 146 -1.59 10.60 2.92
C SER A 146 -2.34 10.53 4.24
N THR A 147 -1.60 10.61 5.34
CA THR A 147 -2.17 10.64 6.69
C THR A 147 -2.99 11.91 6.94
N SER A 148 -2.55 13.07 6.43
CA SER A 148 -3.26 14.34 6.57
C SER A 148 -4.61 14.38 5.83
N ARG A 149 -4.75 13.58 4.76
CA ARG A 149 -6.00 13.40 4.02
C ARG A 149 -6.75 12.15 4.47
N ASN A 150 -6.26 11.43 5.48
CA ASN A 150 -6.77 10.14 5.93
C ASN A 150 -6.96 9.12 4.76
N TRP A 151 -6.10 9.22 3.73
CA TRP A 151 -6.06 8.28 2.61
C TRP A 151 -4.98 7.24 2.88
N ALA A 152 -5.31 6.26 3.72
CA ALA A 152 -4.41 5.23 4.20
C ALA A 152 -5.19 3.99 4.66
N VAL A 153 -4.51 2.86 4.77
CA VAL A 153 -4.99 1.69 5.51
C VAL A 153 -4.34 1.75 6.89
N TRP A 154 -5.15 1.97 7.91
CA TRP A 154 -4.69 2.01 9.30
C TRP A 154 -4.57 0.60 9.86
N LEU A 155 -3.44 0.29 10.48
CA LEU A 155 -3.14 -1.07 10.92
C LEU A 155 -4.07 -1.57 12.02
N ASP A 156 -4.45 -0.71 12.95
CA ASP A 156 -5.41 -1.01 14.01
C ASP A 156 -6.80 -1.36 13.45
N GLU A 157 -7.27 -0.59 12.46
CA GLU A 157 -8.52 -0.88 11.75
C GLU A 157 -8.41 -2.18 10.93
N TYR A 158 -7.28 -2.37 10.21
CA TYR A 158 -7.03 -3.60 9.47
C TYR A 158 -7.11 -4.84 10.37
N LEU A 159 -6.53 -4.80 11.56
CA LEU A 159 -6.54 -5.94 12.49
C LEU A 159 -7.94 -6.27 13.01
N VAL A 160 -8.85 -5.30 13.04
CA VAL A 160 -10.27 -5.50 13.36
C VAL A 160 -11.04 -6.08 12.17
N ASP A 161 -10.83 -5.55 10.99
CA ASP A 161 -11.54 -5.97 9.76
C ASP A 161 -11.04 -7.34 9.26
N PHE A 162 -9.76 -7.68 9.50
CA PHE A 162 -9.10 -8.91 9.07
C PHE A 162 -8.45 -9.68 10.24
N PRO A 163 -9.23 -10.16 11.22
CA PRO A 163 -8.67 -10.86 12.38
C PRO A 163 -7.89 -12.11 11.97
N GLY A 164 -6.67 -12.25 12.50
CA GLY A 164 -5.78 -13.38 12.20
C GLY A 164 -5.14 -13.38 10.80
N LYS A 165 -5.27 -12.29 10.03
CA LYS A 165 -4.71 -12.17 8.67
C LYS A 165 -3.51 -11.22 8.60
N GLN A 166 -2.75 -11.07 9.70
CA GLN A 166 -1.54 -10.24 9.74
C GLN A 166 -0.55 -10.63 8.65
N ASP A 167 -0.35 -11.92 8.46
CA ASP A 167 0.58 -12.45 7.45
C ASP A 167 0.10 -12.25 6.02
N VAL A 168 -1.20 -12.16 5.79
CA VAL A 168 -1.72 -11.82 4.45
C VAL A 168 -1.28 -10.42 4.06
N LEU A 169 -1.39 -9.45 4.98
CA LEU A 169 -0.91 -8.09 4.74
C LEU A 169 0.61 -8.06 4.53
N ARG A 170 1.38 -8.75 5.39
CA ARG A 170 2.84 -8.86 5.26
C ARG A 170 3.24 -9.43 3.90
N TYR A 171 2.56 -10.51 3.47
CA TYR A 171 2.79 -11.13 2.16
C TYR A 171 2.57 -10.15 1.01
N VAL A 172 1.43 -9.45 1.03
CA VAL A 172 1.06 -8.53 -0.05
C VAL A 172 1.98 -7.30 -0.07
N LEU A 173 2.31 -6.73 1.10
CA LEU A 173 3.25 -5.61 1.20
C LEU A 173 4.65 -5.98 0.72
N THR A 174 5.13 -7.19 1.06
CA THR A 174 6.43 -7.69 0.57
C THR A 174 6.39 -7.92 -0.94
N ALA A 175 5.34 -8.56 -1.46
CA ALA A 175 5.17 -8.81 -2.89
C ALA A 175 5.03 -7.51 -3.70
N ASN A 176 4.50 -6.45 -3.10
CA ASN A 176 4.34 -5.12 -3.70
C ASN A 176 5.40 -4.12 -3.22
N ALA A 177 6.45 -4.57 -2.52
CA ALA A 177 7.50 -3.66 -2.06
C ALA A 177 8.06 -2.85 -3.24
N PRO A 178 8.07 -1.51 -3.14
CA PRO A 178 8.50 -0.64 -4.24
C PRO A 178 10.03 -0.54 -4.28
N GLU A 179 10.70 -1.67 -4.48
CA GLU A 179 12.16 -1.77 -4.35
C GLU A 179 12.93 -0.99 -5.43
N THR A 180 12.37 -0.89 -6.64
CA THR A 180 13.06 -0.27 -7.80
C THR A 180 12.22 0.73 -8.55
N LYS A 181 10.93 0.77 -8.34
CA LYS A 181 9.96 1.70 -8.94
C LYS A 181 8.75 1.85 -8.04
N ASP A 182 8.02 2.94 -8.19
CA ASP A 182 6.73 3.14 -7.52
C ASP A 182 5.81 1.95 -7.76
N ASN A 183 5.07 1.56 -6.74
CA ASN A 183 4.12 0.46 -6.81
C ASN A 183 2.79 0.89 -6.17
N ASN A 184 1.78 0.04 -6.30
CA ASN A 184 0.43 0.32 -5.85
C ASN A 184 -0.12 -0.84 -5.02
N PHE A 185 -0.68 -0.52 -3.87
CA PHE A 185 -1.50 -1.45 -3.09
C PHE A 185 -2.95 -1.26 -3.52
N THR A 186 -3.62 -2.34 -3.91
CA THR A 186 -5.06 -2.36 -4.13
C THR A 186 -5.69 -3.51 -3.36
N TRP A 187 -6.91 -3.31 -2.87
CA TRP A 187 -7.66 -4.37 -2.19
C TRP A 187 -7.95 -5.56 -3.11
N LYS A 188 -8.07 -5.30 -4.41
CA LYS A 188 -8.22 -6.34 -5.41
C LYS A 188 -6.96 -7.19 -5.58
N ASP A 189 -5.77 -6.58 -5.59
CA ASP A 189 -4.49 -7.33 -5.62
C ASP A 189 -4.28 -8.07 -4.30
N PHE A 190 -4.63 -7.46 -3.16
CA PHE A 190 -4.62 -8.10 -1.84
C PHE A 190 -5.43 -9.40 -1.83
N GLN A 191 -6.68 -9.37 -2.30
CA GLN A 191 -7.53 -10.55 -2.45
C GLN A 191 -6.90 -11.56 -3.41
N ALA A 192 -6.45 -11.11 -4.58
CA ALA A 192 -5.91 -11.99 -5.63
C ALA A 192 -4.68 -12.74 -5.13
N ARG A 193 -3.76 -12.08 -4.43
CA ARG A 193 -2.57 -12.72 -3.85
C ARG A 193 -2.93 -13.68 -2.74
N ASN A 194 -3.85 -13.29 -1.84
CA ASN A 194 -4.32 -14.23 -0.83
C ASN A 194 -4.93 -15.48 -1.47
N ASN A 195 -5.89 -15.30 -2.38
CA ASN A 195 -6.68 -16.42 -2.92
C ASN A 195 -5.87 -17.31 -3.87
N ASN A 196 -5.02 -16.71 -4.73
CA ASN A 196 -4.32 -17.44 -5.78
C ASN A 196 -2.93 -17.94 -5.36
N GLU A 197 -2.28 -17.31 -4.38
CA GLU A 197 -0.94 -17.68 -3.95
C GLU A 197 -0.97 -18.33 -2.55
N LEU A 198 -1.47 -17.65 -1.52
CA LEU A 198 -1.49 -18.19 -0.16
C LEU A 198 -2.47 -19.36 -0.02
N VAL A 199 -3.70 -19.23 -0.50
CA VAL A 199 -4.71 -20.29 -0.40
C VAL A 199 -4.45 -21.38 -1.43
N ALA A 200 -4.38 -21.01 -2.73
CA ALA A 200 -4.38 -22.00 -3.82
C ALA A 200 -3.03 -22.70 -4.03
N VAL A 201 -1.93 -22.10 -3.61
CA VAL A 201 -0.59 -22.71 -3.75
C VAL A 201 -0.07 -23.18 -2.40
N TYR A 202 0.22 -22.27 -1.46
CA TYR A 202 0.82 -22.63 -0.18
C TYR A 202 -0.14 -23.46 0.69
N GLY A 203 -1.28 -22.94 1.01
CA GLY A 203 -2.27 -23.61 1.86
C GLY A 203 -2.78 -24.92 1.27
N ASN A 204 -2.98 -24.96 -0.05
CA ASN A 204 -3.41 -26.18 -0.74
C ASN A 204 -2.38 -27.30 -0.62
N PHE A 205 -1.10 -27.00 -0.84
CA PHE A 205 -0.04 -28.02 -0.70
C PHE A 205 0.03 -28.54 0.73
N VAL A 206 0.12 -27.65 1.72
CA VAL A 206 0.16 -28.02 3.14
C VAL A 206 -1.04 -28.87 3.53
N ASN A 207 -2.25 -28.41 3.21
CA ASN A 207 -3.46 -29.13 3.55
C ASN A 207 -3.50 -30.53 2.91
N ARG A 208 -3.14 -30.65 1.65
CA ARG A 208 -3.12 -31.95 0.96
C ARG A 208 -2.10 -32.92 1.58
N ALA A 209 -0.88 -32.48 1.85
CA ALA A 209 0.14 -33.33 2.47
C ALA A 209 -0.29 -33.83 3.85
N LEU A 210 -0.78 -32.92 4.72
CA LEU A 210 -1.24 -33.27 6.06
C LEU A 210 -2.49 -34.17 6.04
N GLN A 211 -3.50 -33.85 5.22
CA GLN A 211 -4.74 -34.64 5.15
C GLN A 211 -4.53 -36.02 4.58
N LEU A 212 -3.67 -36.18 3.57
CA LEU A 212 -3.33 -37.50 3.02
C LEU A 212 -2.58 -38.34 4.05
N THR A 213 -1.65 -37.74 4.81
CA THR A 213 -0.94 -38.43 5.88
C THR A 213 -1.88 -38.82 7.02
N LYS A 214 -2.79 -37.94 7.42
CA LYS A 214 -3.84 -38.27 8.41
C LYS A 214 -4.71 -39.43 7.94
N LYS A 215 -5.11 -39.41 6.68
CA LYS A 215 -6.01 -40.41 6.09
C LYS A 215 -5.37 -41.80 5.94
N TYR A 216 -4.11 -41.86 5.50
CA TYR A 216 -3.47 -43.13 5.16
C TYR A 216 -2.56 -43.68 6.25
N TYR A 217 -2.03 -42.81 7.11
CA TYR A 217 -1.06 -43.15 8.15
C TYR A 217 -1.40 -42.56 9.52
N GLU A 218 -2.70 -42.26 9.76
CA GLU A 218 -3.21 -41.78 11.06
C GLU A 218 -2.47 -40.55 11.63
N GLY A 219 -1.90 -39.72 10.76
CA GLY A 219 -1.11 -38.55 11.14
C GLY A 219 0.30 -38.88 11.65
N VAL A 220 0.82 -40.05 11.33
CA VAL A 220 2.21 -40.44 11.63
C VAL A 220 3.04 -40.34 10.36
N VAL A 221 4.23 -39.74 10.48
CA VAL A 221 5.18 -39.61 9.37
C VAL A 221 5.65 -41.00 8.94
N PRO A 222 5.37 -41.44 7.69
CA PRO A 222 5.76 -42.76 7.21
C PRO A 222 7.28 -42.83 6.90
N ALA A 223 7.84 -44.00 6.95
CA ALA A 223 9.20 -44.26 6.50
C ALA A 223 9.36 -43.92 5.01
N ALA A 224 10.43 -43.25 4.62
CA ALA A 224 10.82 -43.18 3.23
C ALA A 224 11.44 -44.50 2.78
N GLY A 225 10.94 -45.08 1.71
CA GLY A 225 11.55 -46.24 1.04
C GLY A 225 12.63 -45.84 0.03
N GLU A 226 12.85 -46.69 -0.95
CA GLU A 226 13.80 -46.41 -2.04
C GLU A 226 13.35 -45.20 -2.87
N LEU A 227 14.28 -44.25 -3.07
CA LEU A 227 14.02 -43.04 -3.84
C LEU A 227 14.11 -43.31 -5.34
N THR A 228 13.16 -42.87 -6.10
CA THR A 228 13.23 -42.82 -7.56
C THR A 228 14.10 -41.64 -8.03
N ASP A 229 14.46 -41.63 -9.31
CA ASP A 229 15.19 -40.52 -9.90
C ASP A 229 14.40 -39.22 -9.79
N TYR A 230 13.09 -39.27 -9.98
CA TYR A 230 12.21 -38.11 -9.81
C TYR A 230 12.20 -37.57 -8.35
N ASP A 231 12.27 -38.43 -7.35
CA ASP A 231 12.41 -37.99 -5.96
C ASP A 231 13.74 -37.29 -5.73
N ARG A 232 14.83 -37.84 -6.27
CA ARG A 232 16.16 -37.21 -6.16
C ARG A 232 16.21 -35.85 -6.84
N GLU A 233 15.67 -35.76 -8.05
CA GLU A 233 15.54 -34.49 -8.78
C GLU A 233 14.75 -33.46 -7.98
N THR A 234 13.60 -33.84 -7.40
CA THR A 234 12.79 -32.99 -6.55
C THR A 234 13.53 -32.51 -5.31
N ILE A 235 14.30 -33.41 -4.66
CA ILE A 235 15.14 -33.08 -3.49
C ILE A 235 16.20 -32.06 -3.87
N GLU A 236 16.90 -32.22 -4.98
CA GLU A 236 17.92 -31.27 -5.40
C GLU A 236 17.33 -29.92 -5.81
N GLU A 237 16.13 -29.92 -6.43
CA GLU A 237 15.41 -28.66 -6.75
C GLU A 237 15.08 -27.86 -5.47
N PHE A 238 14.50 -28.48 -4.45
CA PHE A 238 14.15 -27.72 -3.25
C PHE A 238 15.34 -27.37 -2.34
N LYS A 239 16.42 -28.16 -2.34
CA LYS A 239 17.68 -27.80 -1.66
C LYS A 239 18.29 -26.51 -2.23
N GLY A 240 18.18 -26.32 -3.54
CA GLY A 240 18.67 -25.12 -4.23
C GLY A 240 17.98 -23.84 -3.80
N VAL A 241 16.74 -23.93 -3.32
CA VAL A 241 15.95 -22.76 -2.88
C VAL A 241 16.61 -22.03 -1.71
N LYS A 242 17.24 -22.73 -0.76
CA LYS A 242 17.94 -22.11 0.38
C LYS A 242 18.96 -21.07 -0.08
N ALA A 243 19.91 -21.48 -0.89
CA ALA A 243 21.01 -20.63 -1.34
C ALA A 243 20.50 -19.38 -2.09
N GLU A 244 19.45 -19.57 -2.90
CA GLU A 244 18.87 -18.44 -3.65
C GLU A 244 18.09 -17.48 -2.75
N VAL A 245 17.30 -17.99 -1.79
CA VAL A 245 16.59 -17.14 -0.80
C VAL A 245 17.59 -16.36 0.05
N GLU A 246 18.65 -17.01 0.56
CA GLU A 246 19.72 -16.35 1.31
C GLU A 246 20.38 -15.23 0.50
N ARG A 247 20.79 -15.53 -0.72
CA ARG A 247 21.41 -14.56 -1.62
C ARG A 247 20.50 -13.34 -1.87
N LEU A 248 19.21 -13.57 -2.02
CA LEU A 248 18.22 -12.52 -2.25
C LEU A 248 17.97 -11.70 -0.99
N LEU A 249 17.86 -12.32 0.19
CA LEU A 249 17.69 -11.63 1.48
C LEU A 249 18.92 -10.78 1.81
N GLU A 250 20.13 -11.32 1.67
CA GLU A 250 21.38 -10.59 1.88
C GLU A 250 21.56 -9.41 0.91
N GLY A 251 21.01 -9.54 -0.30
CA GLY A 251 20.96 -8.48 -1.29
C GLY A 251 19.78 -7.51 -1.11
N PHE A 252 19.00 -7.63 -0.02
CA PHE A 252 17.81 -6.82 0.28
C PHE A 252 16.74 -6.85 -0.84
N ARG A 253 16.62 -7.98 -1.54
CA ARG A 253 15.64 -8.24 -2.60
C ARG A 253 14.47 -9.07 -2.05
N PHE A 254 13.72 -8.48 -1.14
CA PHE A 254 12.70 -9.20 -0.37
C PHE A 254 11.54 -9.71 -1.23
N ARG A 255 11.14 -8.98 -2.27
CA ARG A 255 10.13 -9.44 -3.24
C ARG A 255 10.53 -10.75 -3.90
N ASP A 256 11.75 -10.80 -4.41
CA ASP A 256 12.25 -11.96 -5.12
C ASP A 256 12.50 -13.13 -4.16
N ALA A 257 13.00 -12.84 -2.94
CA ALA A 257 13.19 -13.83 -1.89
C ALA A 257 11.87 -14.51 -1.48
N GLN A 258 10.80 -13.73 -1.27
CA GLN A 258 9.48 -14.27 -0.97
C GLN A 258 8.92 -15.11 -2.13
N LYS A 259 9.14 -14.66 -3.38
CA LYS A 259 8.73 -15.40 -4.57
C LYS A 259 9.45 -16.74 -4.67
N GLU A 260 10.75 -16.77 -4.33
CA GLU A 260 11.54 -17.99 -4.33
C GLU A 260 11.14 -18.93 -3.19
N ALA A 261 10.87 -18.42 -1.98
CA ALA A 261 10.31 -19.22 -0.90
C ALA A 261 8.96 -19.87 -1.31
N MET A 262 8.10 -19.15 -2.06
CA MET A 262 6.85 -19.71 -2.59
C MET A 262 7.09 -20.83 -3.62
N ASN A 263 8.27 -20.92 -4.22
CA ASN A 263 8.63 -21.97 -5.16
C ASN A 263 8.63 -23.34 -4.49
N LEU A 264 9.01 -23.44 -3.21
CA LEU A 264 8.90 -24.68 -2.43
C LEU A 264 7.47 -25.26 -2.45
N ALA A 265 6.45 -24.41 -2.29
CA ALA A 265 5.07 -24.85 -2.34
C ALA A 265 4.63 -25.27 -3.76
N ARG A 266 5.20 -24.64 -4.80
CA ARG A 266 4.95 -25.05 -6.20
C ARG A 266 5.60 -26.40 -6.51
N ILE A 267 6.85 -26.61 -6.09
CA ILE A 267 7.55 -27.90 -6.17
C ILE A 267 6.71 -28.98 -5.49
N GLY A 268 6.25 -28.74 -4.27
CA GLY A 268 5.44 -29.69 -3.51
C GLY A 268 4.09 -30.02 -4.17
N ASN A 269 3.38 -29.00 -4.69
CA ASN A 269 2.13 -29.24 -5.42
C ASN A 269 2.37 -30.07 -6.69
N LYS A 270 3.43 -29.76 -7.45
CA LYS A 270 3.80 -30.51 -8.65
C LYS A 270 4.15 -31.95 -8.28
N TYR A 271 5.00 -32.14 -7.29
CA TYR A 271 5.43 -33.47 -6.83
C TYR A 271 4.24 -34.36 -6.40
N LEU A 272 3.29 -33.81 -5.61
CA LEU A 272 2.06 -34.51 -5.24
C LEU A 272 1.15 -34.80 -6.45
N ALA A 273 1.05 -33.86 -7.39
CA ALA A 273 0.23 -34.03 -8.58
C ALA A 273 0.77 -35.14 -9.50
N ASP A 274 2.07 -35.13 -9.74
CA ASP A 274 2.75 -36.09 -10.63
C ASP A 274 2.82 -37.49 -10.00
N SER A 275 2.97 -37.58 -8.67
CA SER A 275 3.04 -38.86 -7.94
C SER A 275 1.67 -39.47 -7.65
N GLU A 276 0.58 -38.75 -7.77
CA GLU A 276 -0.82 -39.18 -7.58
C GLU A 276 -1.06 -40.16 -6.40
N PRO A 277 -0.61 -39.86 -5.15
CA PRO A 277 -0.65 -40.83 -4.05
C PRO A 277 -2.06 -41.36 -3.75
N TRP A 278 -3.11 -40.59 -4.05
CA TRP A 278 -4.53 -41.02 -3.90
C TRP A 278 -4.95 -42.11 -4.88
N LYS A 279 -4.23 -42.30 -5.99
CA LYS A 279 -4.42 -43.41 -6.93
C LYS A 279 -3.51 -44.57 -6.59
N VAL A 280 -2.23 -44.28 -6.36
CA VAL A 280 -1.15 -45.24 -6.14
C VAL A 280 -1.31 -46.03 -4.84
N ILE A 281 -1.98 -45.48 -3.82
CA ILE A 281 -2.18 -46.14 -2.51
C ILE A 281 -2.82 -47.57 -2.60
N LYS A 282 -3.60 -47.82 -3.64
CA LYS A 282 -4.25 -49.10 -3.83
C LYS A 282 -3.38 -50.16 -4.48
N THR A 283 -2.34 -49.79 -5.20
CA THR A 283 -1.46 -50.64 -6.00
C THR A 283 -0.06 -50.73 -5.42
N ASP A 284 0.46 -49.65 -4.85
CA ASP A 284 1.78 -49.54 -4.26
C ASP A 284 1.77 -48.65 -3.02
N PRO A 285 1.36 -49.17 -1.85
CA PRO A 285 1.35 -48.41 -0.60
C PRO A 285 2.75 -47.99 -0.15
N GLU A 286 3.78 -48.78 -0.46
CA GLU A 286 5.17 -48.44 -0.06
C GLU A 286 5.68 -47.21 -0.81
N ARG A 287 5.35 -47.08 -2.08
CA ARG A 287 5.63 -45.86 -2.85
C ARG A 287 4.97 -44.64 -2.23
N VAL A 288 3.71 -44.74 -1.75
CA VAL A 288 2.99 -43.63 -1.12
C VAL A 288 3.63 -43.19 0.18
N LYS A 289 4.25 -44.11 0.95
CA LYS A 289 5.02 -43.73 2.14
C LYS A 289 6.14 -42.75 1.78
N THR A 290 6.92 -43.05 0.76
CA THR A 290 8.02 -42.18 0.29
C THR A 290 7.50 -40.84 -0.20
N VAL A 291 6.44 -40.84 -1.01
CA VAL A 291 5.83 -39.60 -1.53
C VAL A 291 5.35 -38.69 -0.41
N LEU A 292 4.65 -39.24 0.58
CA LEU A 292 4.13 -38.43 1.70
C LEU A 292 5.23 -38.03 2.66
N ASN A 293 6.25 -38.86 2.91
CA ASN A 293 7.41 -38.47 3.69
C ASN A 293 8.09 -37.23 3.08
N LEU A 294 8.47 -37.27 1.79
CA LEU A 294 9.09 -36.15 1.11
C LEU A 294 8.20 -34.92 1.05
N SER A 295 6.89 -35.09 0.86
CA SER A 295 5.93 -33.97 0.90
C SER A 295 5.90 -33.31 2.27
N LEU A 296 5.97 -34.08 3.36
CA LEU A 296 6.03 -33.55 4.72
C LEU A 296 7.36 -32.85 5.01
N GLN A 297 8.47 -33.35 4.50
CA GLN A 297 9.77 -32.64 4.60
C GLN A 297 9.69 -31.27 3.88
N LEU A 298 9.06 -31.21 2.70
CA LEU A 298 8.81 -29.94 2.00
C LEU A 298 7.90 -29.00 2.79
N VAL A 299 6.86 -29.51 3.45
CA VAL A 299 5.98 -28.70 4.33
C VAL A 299 6.79 -28.16 5.51
N ALA A 300 7.68 -28.94 6.11
CA ALA A 300 8.55 -28.47 7.19
C ALA A 300 9.53 -27.39 6.70
N ASN A 301 10.09 -27.54 5.50
CA ASN A 301 10.92 -26.52 4.88
C ASN A 301 10.16 -25.22 4.60
N LEU A 302 8.87 -25.28 4.23
CA LEU A 302 8.04 -24.08 4.09
C LEU A 302 7.88 -23.30 5.40
N ALA A 303 7.77 -24.00 6.55
CA ALA A 303 7.70 -23.35 7.84
C ALA A 303 8.97 -22.54 8.17
N ILE A 304 10.15 -23.04 7.71
CA ILE A 304 11.41 -22.31 7.88
C ILE A 304 11.53 -21.16 6.88
N ALA A 305 11.32 -21.43 5.60
CA ALA A 305 11.52 -20.46 4.52
C ALA A 305 10.60 -19.23 4.64
N PHE A 306 9.39 -19.41 5.19
CA PHE A 306 8.42 -18.34 5.38
C PHE A 306 8.48 -17.65 6.73
N GLU A 307 9.28 -18.13 7.69
CA GLU A 307 9.41 -17.49 9.01
C GLU A 307 9.72 -15.99 8.92
N PRO A 308 10.66 -15.51 8.07
CA PRO A 308 10.93 -14.08 7.95
C PRO A 308 9.77 -13.27 7.38
N PHE A 309 8.94 -13.87 6.56
CA PHE A 309 7.84 -13.22 5.84
C PHE A 309 6.50 -13.35 6.56
N LEU A 310 6.18 -14.55 7.02
CA LEU A 310 4.88 -14.97 7.54
C LEU A 310 5.04 -15.68 8.90
N PRO A 311 5.53 -14.98 9.95
CA PRO A 311 5.88 -15.60 11.23
C PRO A 311 4.70 -16.29 11.92
N PHE A 312 3.50 -15.69 11.89
CA PHE A 312 2.30 -16.27 12.52
C PHE A 312 1.82 -17.53 11.80
N SER A 313 1.93 -17.55 10.47
CA SER A 313 1.57 -18.72 9.67
C SER A 313 2.60 -19.84 9.83
N SER A 314 3.89 -19.50 9.90
CA SER A 314 4.97 -20.45 10.17
C SER A 314 4.83 -21.07 11.56
N GLU A 315 4.50 -20.30 12.57
CA GLU A 315 4.20 -20.81 13.93
C GLU A 315 3.01 -21.79 13.92
N ARG A 316 1.89 -21.41 13.28
CA ARG A 316 0.73 -22.31 13.15
C ARG A 316 1.09 -23.59 12.39
N LEU A 317 1.91 -23.48 11.33
CA LEU A 317 2.36 -24.64 10.56
C LEU A 317 3.23 -25.56 11.41
N ARG A 318 4.18 -25.02 12.19
CA ARG A 318 4.95 -25.81 13.15
C ARG A 318 4.06 -26.55 14.14
N GLY A 319 3.02 -25.88 14.66
CA GLY A 319 2.00 -26.54 15.52
C GLY A 319 1.30 -27.70 14.83
N MET A 320 0.90 -27.56 13.55
CA MET A 320 0.32 -28.66 12.77
C MET A 320 1.31 -29.78 12.47
N LEU A 321 2.60 -29.47 12.38
CA LEU A 321 3.66 -30.44 12.23
C LEU A 321 4.07 -31.10 13.54
N GLY A 322 3.68 -30.56 14.69
CA GLY A 322 4.09 -31.06 16.02
C GLY A 322 5.57 -30.84 16.33
N ILE A 323 6.17 -29.76 15.75
CA ILE A 323 7.59 -29.41 15.94
C ILE A 323 7.71 -28.03 16.63
N SER A 324 8.83 -27.86 17.34
CA SER A 324 9.28 -26.57 17.85
C SER A 324 9.92 -25.71 16.76
N GLU A 325 10.60 -24.64 17.13
CA GLU A 325 11.43 -23.87 16.22
C GLU A 325 12.48 -24.73 15.54
N VAL A 326 12.71 -24.47 14.28
CA VAL A 326 13.75 -25.11 13.46
C VAL A 326 14.70 -24.01 12.97
N GLU A 327 15.98 -24.26 13.16
CA GLU A 327 17.02 -23.31 12.74
C GLU A 327 17.01 -23.10 11.22
N TRP A 328 17.27 -21.89 10.80
CA TRP A 328 17.38 -21.52 9.38
C TRP A 328 18.36 -22.40 8.62
N ASP A 329 19.47 -22.78 9.24
CA ASP A 329 20.49 -23.64 8.62
C ASP A 329 19.99 -25.01 8.19
N ARG A 330 18.86 -25.46 8.77
CA ARG A 330 18.18 -26.71 8.40
C ARG A 330 17.28 -26.57 7.16
N LEU A 331 17.13 -25.39 6.59
CA LEU A 331 16.39 -25.19 5.34
C LEU A 331 17.06 -26.01 4.21
N GLY A 332 16.27 -26.81 3.50
CA GLY A 332 16.72 -27.77 2.50
C GLY A 332 16.96 -29.18 3.04
N ALA A 333 16.82 -29.43 4.35
CA ALA A 333 16.98 -30.76 4.93
C ALA A 333 15.80 -31.69 4.59
N VAL A 334 16.08 -32.98 4.46
CA VAL A 334 15.08 -34.04 4.15
C VAL A 334 14.77 -34.93 5.36
N ASP A 335 15.23 -34.55 6.52
CA ASP A 335 15.11 -35.28 7.79
C ASP A 335 14.60 -34.39 8.94
N LEU A 336 13.84 -33.34 8.60
CA LEU A 336 13.23 -32.42 9.57
C LEU A 336 12.17 -33.12 10.42
N LEU A 337 11.45 -34.06 9.84
CA LEU A 337 10.42 -34.87 10.46
C LEU A 337 10.89 -36.34 10.42
N PRO A 338 11.27 -36.94 11.57
CA PRO A 338 11.71 -38.33 11.58
C PRO A 338 10.53 -39.29 11.36
N GLU A 339 10.84 -40.49 10.89
CA GLU A 339 9.87 -41.59 10.82
C GLU A 339 9.21 -41.82 12.17
N GLY A 340 7.90 -42.09 12.15
CA GLY A 340 7.12 -42.32 13.39
C GLY A 340 6.73 -41.05 14.14
N HIS A 341 7.19 -39.88 13.71
CA HIS A 341 6.77 -38.62 14.29
C HIS A 341 5.26 -38.39 14.10
N ARG A 342 4.58 -37.98 15.17
CA ARG A 342 3.14 -37.73 15.15
C ARG A 342 2.87 -36.24 14.85
N LEU A 343 2.13 -36.01 13.81
CA LEU A 343 1.66 -34.68 13.40
C LEU A 343 0.58 -34.17 14.38
N GLY A 344 0.46 -32.86 14.48
CA GLY A 344 -0.68 -32.19 15.12
C GLY A 344 -1.94 -32.24 14.23
N GLU A 345 -3.01 -31.57 14.69
CA GLU A 345 -4.27 -31.53 13.96
C GLU A 345 -4.15 -30.59 12.72
N PRO A 346 -4.45 -31.11 11.51
CA PRO A 346 -4.49 -30.29 10.32
C PRO A 346 -5.60 -29.23 10.38
N ALA A 347 -5.26 -28.01 10.05
CA ALA A 347 -6.19 -26.88 9.91
C ALA A 347 -5.90 -26.11 8.61
N LEU A 348 -6.86 -25.30 8.18
CA LEU A 348 -6.62 -24.38 7.06
C LEU A 348 -5.64 -23.30 7.49
N LEU A 349 -4.53 -23.19 6.76
CA LEU A 349 -3.52 -22.16 7.04
C LEU A 349 -3.98 -20.77 6.57
N PHE A 350 -4.67 -20.73 5.44
CA PHE A 350 -5.23 -19.50 4.85
C PHE A 350 -6.67 -19.74 4.40
N GLU A 351 -7.49 -18.70 4.46
CA GLU A 351 -8.88 -18.69 4.01
C GLU A 351 -9.06 -17.68 2.87
N LYS A 352 -10.00 -17.97 1.99
CA LYS A 352 -10.35 -17.05 0.91
C LYS A 352 -10.92 -15.74 1.46
N ILE A 353 -10.68 -14.69 0.71
CA ILE A 353 -11.31 -13.38 0.89
C ILE A 353 -12.32 -13.22 -0.24
N GLU A 354 -13.58 -12.95 0.13
CA GLU A 354 -14.70 -12.80 -0.80
C GLU A 354 -14.74 -11.38 -1.41
N ASP A 355 -15.40 -11.24 -2.55
CA ASP A 355 -15.48 -9.96 -3.29
C ASP A 355 -16.14 -8.86 -2.46
N CYS A 356 -17.20 -9.19 -1.70
CA CYS A 356 -17.89 -8.21 -0.85
C CYS A 356 -16.97 -7.55 0.19
N VAL A 357 -15.99 -8.29 0.74
CA VAL A 357 -15.02 -7.74 1.69
C VAL A 357 -14.12 -6.70 1.02
N VAL A 358 -13.72 -6.95 -0.23
CA VAL A 358 -12.95 -5.99 -1.03
C VAL A 358 -13.76 -4.74 -1.33
N GLU A 359 -15.01 -4.90 -1.73
CA GLU A 359 -15.94 -3.81 -2.02
C GLU A 359 -16.16 -2.93 -0.79
N GLU A 360 -16.33 -3.53 0.40
CA GLU A 360 -16.46 -2.81 1.67
C GLU A 360 -15.20 -1.97 1.98
N GLN A 361 -14.00 -2.50 1.78
CA GLN A 361 -12.76 -1.78 2.04
C GLN A 361 -12.54 -0.63 1.05
N VAL A 362 -12.85 -0.83 -0.22
CA VAL A 362 -12.80 0.23 -1.24
C VAL A 362 -13.81 1.31 -0.92
N GLN A 363 -15.05 0.94 -0.54
CA GLN A 363 -16.08 1.91 -0.17
C GLN A 363 -15.67 2.73 1.06
N LYS A 364 -15.09 2.10 2.09
CA LYS A 364 -14.55 2.78 3.27
C LYS A 364 -13.53 3.87 2.91
N LEU A 365 -12.62 3.58 1.97
CA LEU A 365 -11.66 4.57 1.47
C LEU A 365 -12.35 5.72 0.73
N LEU A 366 -13.32 5.43 -0.13
CA LEU A 366 -14.06 6.43 -0.89
C LEU A 366 -14.88 7.34 0.03
N ASP A 367 -15.53 6.79 1.04
CA ASP A 367 -16.29 7.55 2.03
C ASP A 367 -15.37 8.47 2.84
N THR A 368 -14.19 8.00 3.22
CA THR A 368 -13.16 8.78 3.88
C THR A 368 -12.68 9.94 2.99
N LYS A 369 -12.42 9.68 1.71
CA LYS A 369 -12.02 10.71 0.74
C LYS A 369 -13.09 11.79 0.63
N LYS A 370 -14.35 11.38 0.47
CA LYS A 370 -15.48 12.29 0.36
C LYS A 370 -15.68 13.14 1.63
N ALA A 371 -15.53 12.53 2.81
CA ALA A 371 -15.60 13.25 4.08
C ALA A 371 -14.51 14.31 4.22
N ASN A 372 -13.28 13.99 3.79
CA ASN A 372 -12.15 14.93 3.80
C ASN A 372 -12.34 16.08 2.80
N GLU A 373 -12.83 15.79 1.61
CA GLU A 373 -13.14 16.81 0.61
C GLU A 373 -14.21 17.78 1.15
N ALA A 374 -15.24 17.25 1.79
CA ALA A 374 -16.28 18.05 2.45
C ALA A 374 -15.71 18.92 3.58
N ALA A 375 -14.86 18.35 4.44
CA ALA A 375 -14.26 19.07 5.57
C ALA A 375 -13.30 20.19 5.13
N ASN A 376 -12.65 20.04 3.98
CA ASN A 376 -11.71 21.00 3.43
C ASN A 376 -12.34 21.96 2.42
N TYR A 377 -13.64 21.81 2.14
CA TYR A 377 -14.35 22.68 1.22
C TYR A 377 -14.36 24.12 1.75
N LYS A 378 -13.91 25.04 0.94
CA LYS A 378 -14.02 26.48 1.21
C LYS A 378 -15.07 27.06 0.30
N ALA A 379 -16.10 27.66 0.90
CA ALA A 379 -17.10 28.39 0.14
C ALA A 379 -16.44 29.48 -0.73
N GLU A 380 -16.98 29.67 -1.92
CA GLU A 380 -16.53 30.77 -2.78
C GLU A 380 -16.71 32.12 -2.06
N PRO A 381 -15.83 33.10 -2.32
CA PRO A 381 -15.96 34.42 -1.76
C PRO A 381 -17.31 35.02 -2.12
N ILE A 382 -17.90 35.73 -1.16
CA ILE A 382 -19.16 36.50 -1.41
C ILE A 382 -18.87 37.51 -2.53
N ARG A 383 -19.73 37.54 -3.53
CA ARG A 383 -19.68 38.54 -4.62
C ARG A 383 -19.89 39.95 -4.11
N GLU A 384 -19.61 40.93 -4.96
CA GLU A 384 -19.83 42.35 -4.61
C GLU A 384 -21.28 42.61 -4.15
N ASN A 385 -21.41 43.45 -3.14
CA ASN A 385 -22.73 43.86 -2.62
C ASN A 385 -23.52 44.54 -3.71
N ILE A 386 -24.79 44.16 -3.86
CA ILE A 386 -25.74 44.80 -4.73
C ILE A 386 -26.78 45.55 -3.89
N PRO A 387 -27.29 46.72 -4.34
CA PRO A 387 -28.40 47.39 -3.71
C PRO A 387 -29.67 46.53 -3.73
N PHE A 388 -30.55 46.70 -2.73
CA PHE A 388 -31.77 45.91 -2.62
C PHE A 388 -32.70 46.10 -3.86
N GLU A 389 -32.70 47.27 -4.47
CA GLU A 389 -33.46 47.59 -5.68
C GLU A 389 -33.00 46.80 -6.91
N GLN A 390 -31.80 46.24 -6.88
CA GLN A 390 -31.35 45.31 -7.93
C GLN A 390 -31.89 43.89 -7.65
N PHE A 391 -31.96 43.50 -6.40
CA PHE A 391 -32.53 42.21 -6.02
C PHE A 391 -34.04 42.17 -6.30
N GLU A 392 -34.79 43.24 -5.98
CA GLU A 392 -36.22 43.38 -6.24
C GLU A 392 -36.61 43.23 -7.71
N LYS A 393 -35.64 43.42 -8.64
CA LYS A 393 -35.88 43.21 -10.07
C LYS A 393 -35.93 41.74 -10.47
N LEU A 394 -35.48 40.83 -9.60
CA LEU A 394 -35.58 39.41 -9.85
C LEU A 394 -36.93 38.89 -9.39
N ASP A 395 -37.65 38.25 -10.29
CA ASP A 395 -38.91 37.57 -9.96
C ASP A 395 -38.61 36.09 -9.77
N ILE A 396 -38.36 35.68 -8.51
CA ILE A 396 -38.13 34.29 -8.13
C ILE A 396 -39.45 33.71 -7.67
N ARG A 397 -39.86 32.58 -8.28
CA ARG A 397 -41.15 31.92 -7.98
C ARG A 397 -40.98 30.43 -7.71
N VAL A 398 -41.99 29.87 -7.06
CA VAL A 398 -42.16 28.43 -6.90
C VAL A 398 -43.09 27.91 -8.00
N GLY A 399 -42.65 26.88 -8.71
CA GLY A 399 -43.47 26.20 -9.72
C GLY A 399 -43.53 24.70 -9.50
N THR A 400 -44.61 24.08 -9.91
CA THR A 400 -44.74 22.60 -9.90
C THR A 400 -44.32 22.02 -11.22
N VAL A 401 -43.43 21.06 -11.21
CA VAL A 401 -42.99 20.35 -12.42
C VAL A 401 -44.12 19.45 -12.89
N LEU A 402 -44.73 19.79 -14.00
CA LEU A 402 -45.77 18.98 -14.64
C LEU A 402 -45.21 17.85 -15.49
N ASN A 403 -44.13 18.15 -16.22
CA ASN A 403 -43.43 17.18 -17.05
C ASN A 403 -41.95 17.47 -17.06
N CYS A 404 -41.15 16.41 -17.22
CA CYS A 404 -39.70 16.49 -17.36
C CYS A 404 -39.24 15.43 -18.36
N GLU A 405 -38.41 15.83 -19.34
CA GLU A 405 -37.91 14.92 -20.35
C GLU A 405 -36.46 15.21 -20.74
N LYS A 406 -35.69 14.18 -21.17
CA LYS A 406 -34.33 14.33 -21.68
C LYS A 406 -34.37 15.02 -23.05
N VAL A 407 -33.53 16.04 -23.22
CA VAL A 407 -33.41 16.74 -24.54
C VAL A 407 -32.69 15.84 -25.54
N LYS A 408 -33.29 15.61 -26.69
CA LYS A 408 -32.71 14.82 -27.79
C LYS A 408 -31.32 15.35 -28.18
N LYS A 409 -30.37 14.46 -28.36
CA LYS A 409 -28.95 14.77 -28.70
C LYS A 409 -28.16 15.52 -27.61
N SER A 410 -28.64 15.56 -26.36
CA SER A 410 -27.90 16.11 -25.23
C SER A 410 -27.85 15.12 -24.07
N LYS A 411 -26.65 14.91 -23.53
CA LYS A 411 -26.43 14.09 -22.33
C LYS A 411 -26.59 14.91 -21.03
N LYS A 412 -26.70 16.26 -21.12
CA LYS A 412 -26.64 17.17 -19.98
C LYS A 412 -27.96 17.89 -19.72
N LEU A 413 -28.90 17.92 -20.67
CA LEU A 413 -30.06 18.78 -20.60
C LEU A 413 -31.34 18.02 -20.31
N LEU A 414 -32.14 18.57 -19.37
CA LEU A 414 -33.54 18.23 -19.14
C LEU A 414 -34.41 19.40 -19.60
N LYS A 415 -35.55 19.09 -20.23
CA LYS A 415 -36.62 20.04 -20.55
C LYS A 415 -37.74 19.85 -19.53
N PHE A 416 -38.12 20.92 -18.90
CA PHE A 416 -39.21 21.00 -17.92
C PHE A 416 -40.41 21.74 -18.48
N GLU A 417 -41.57 21.25 -18.12
CA GLU A 417 -42.81 22.00 -18.17
C GLU A 417 -43.25 22.29 -16.72
N ILE A 418 -43.32 23.57 -16.35
CA ILE A 418 -43.52 24.01 -14.96
C ILE A 418 -44.80 24.86 -14.92
N ALA A 419 -45.77 24.49 -14.08
CA ALA A 419 -46.91 25.30 -13.74
C ALA A 419 -46.47 26.40 -12.75
N ASP A 420 -46.58 27.67 -13.12
CA ASP A 420 -46.21 28.82 -12.30
C ASP A 420 -47.41 29.60 -11.70
N GLY A 421 -48.60 29.03 -11.85
CA GLY A 421 -49.83 29.66 -11.38
C GLY A 421 -50.44 30.69 -12.33
N LEU A 422 -49.72 31.09 -13.38
CA LEU A 422 -50.17 31.98 -14.45
C LEU A 422 -50.28 31.24 -15.77
N GLU A 423 -49.22 30.49 -16.12
CA GLU A 423 -49.12 29.72 -17.35
C GLU A 423 -48.19 28.50 -17.14
N ASN A 424 -48.14 27.64 -18.15
CA ASN A 424 -47.14 26.57 -18.18
C ASN A 424 -45.89 27.06 -18.92
N ARG A 425 -44.75 27.02 -18.23
CA ARG A 425 -43.44 27.45 -18.80
C ARG A 425 -42.59 26.28 -19.21
N THR A 426 -41.90 26.47 -20.31
CA THR A 426 -40.80 25.58 -20.67
C THR A 426 -39.47 26.12 -20.13
N ILE A 427 -38.76 25.31 -19.34
CA ILE A 427 -37.41 25.62 -18.86
C ILE A 427 -36.48 24.50 -19.22
N VAL A 428 -35.29 24.84 -19.74
CA VAL A 428 -34.22 23.87 -20.06
C VAL A 428 -33.08 24.06 -19.05
N SER A 429 -32.72 22.97 -18.37
CA SER A 429 -31.65 22.99 -17.35
C SER A 429 -30.60 21.92 -17.58
N GLY A 430 -29.35 22.21 -17.20
CA GLY A 430 -28.17 21.35 -17.40
C GLY A 430 -28.00 20.24 -16.35
N ILE A 431 -29.06 19.68 -15.81
CA ILE A 431 -29.04 18.79 -14.64
C ILE A 431 -29.29 17.31 -14.94
N ALA A 432 -29.31 16.91 -16.21
CA ALA A 432 -29.59 15.52 -16.62
C ALA A 432 -28.59 14.47 -16.13
N GLN A 433 -27.40 14.89 -15.65
CA GLN A 433 -26.41 14.00 -15.09
C GLN A 433 -26.67 13.71 -13.58
N HIS A 434 -27.49 14.52 -12.93
CA HIS A 434 -27.76 14.47 -11.49
C HIS A 434 -29.18 14.00 -11.14
N TYR A 435 -30.12 14.06 -12.12
CA TYR A 435 -31.53 13.70 -11.90
C TYR A 435 -32.10 12.89 -13.06
N ASN A 436 -32.87 11.87 -12.72
CA ASN A 436 -33.78 11.26 -13.70
C ASN A 436 -35.05 12.11 -13.81
N PRO A 437 -35.63 12.24 -15.03
CA PRO A 437 -36.84 13.03 -15.24
C PRO A 437 -37.99 12.67 -14.31
N GLU A 438 -38.20 11.40 -14.06
CA GLU A 438 -39.28 10.85 -13.24
C GLU A 438 -39.22 11.31 -11.79
N ASP A 439 -38.00 11.52 -11.28
CA ASP A 439 -37.77 11.94 -9.88
C ASP A 439 -38.16 13.40 -9.61
N LEU A 440 -38.36 14.18 -10.67
CA LEU A 440 -38.64 15.61 -10.60
C LEU A 440 -40.12 15.96 -10.86
N ILE A 441 -40.86 15.09 -11.54
CA ILE A 441 -42.28 15.31 -11.85
C ILE A 441 -43.08 15.36 -10.54
N GLY A 442 -43.93 16.36 -10.43
CA GLY A 442 -44.76 16.63 -9.24
C GLY A 442 -44.05 17.38 -8.11
N LYS A 443 -42.70 17.57 -8.20
CA LYS A 443 -42.00 18.38 -7.22
C LYS A 443 -42.18 19.89 -7.45
N GLN A 444 -42.10 20.66 -6.38
CA GLN A 444 -42.04 22.11 -6.44
C GLN A 444 -40.58 22.58 -6.45
N VAL A 445 -40.24 23.44 -7.41
CA VAL A 445 -38.90 23.98 -7.60
C VAL A 445 -38.92 25.50 -7.62
N CYS A 446 -37.85 26.12 -7.10
CA CYS A 446 -37.66 27.55 -7.22
C CYS A 446 -37.00 27.90 -8.55
N PHE A 447 -37.49 28.91 -9.23
CA PHE A 447 -36.94 29.35 -10.51
C PHE A 447 -37.02 30.87 -10.68
N VAL A 448 -36.13 31.45 -11.46
CA VAL A 448 -36.20 32.86 -11.86
C VAL A 448 -37.13 32.97 -13.06
N ALA A 449 -38.25 33.69 -12.90
CA ALA A 449 -39.34 33.74 -13.86
C ALA A 449 -39.18 34.84 -14.93
N ASN A 450 -38.50 35.94 -14.62
CA ASN A 450 -38.38 37.10 -15.48
C ASN A 450 -37.06 37.23 -16.25
N LEU A 451 -36.36 36.10 -16.46
CA LEU A 451 -35.23 36.08 -17.38
C LEU A 451 -35.72 36.17 -18.83
N ALA A 452 -34.99 36.94 -19.65
CA ALA A 452 -35.25 36.97 -21.08
C ALA A 452 -35.17 35.54 -21.69
N PRO A 453 -36.17 35.13 -22.49
CA PRO A 453 -36.17 33.81 -23.12
C PRO A 453 -34.90 33.55 -23.89
N ARG A 454 -34.36 32.33 -23.78
CA ARG A 454 -33.11 31.91 -24.42
C ARG A 454 -33.30 30.58 -25.12
N THR A 455 -32.87 30.50 -26.39
CA THR A 455 -32.87 29.21 -27.07
C THR A 455 -31.69 28.34 -26.66
N ILE A 456 -31.97 27.17 -26.10
CA ILE A 456 -30.99 26.17 -25.67
C ILE A 456 -31.27 24.87 -26.44
N ASN A 457 -30.34 24.46 -27.28
CA ASN A 457 -30.46 23.27 -28.12
C ASN A 457 -31.77 23.22 -28.96
N GLY A 458 -32.17 24.39 -29.50
CA GLY A 458 -33.38 24.53 -30.31
C GLY A 458 -34.70 24.63 -29.55
N ILE A 459 -34.65 24.69 -28.20
CA ILE A 459 -35.81 24.83 -27.31
C ILE A 459 -35.73 26.20 -26.62
N GLU A 460 -36.81 26.97 -26.68
CA GLU A 460 -36.90 28.22 -25.96
C GLU A 460 -37.09 27.97 -24.46
N SER A 461 -36.15 28.44 -23.64
CA SER A 461 -36.21 28.38 -22.18
C SER A 461 -36.67 29.70 -21.62
N GLN A 462 -37.75 29.68 -20.82
CA GLN A 462 -38.46 30.86 -20.30
C GLN A 462 -38.22 31.03 -18.78
N GLY A 463 -36.95 30.86 -18.36
CA GLY A 463 -36.58 30.99 -16.97
C GLY A 463 -35.37 30.09 -16.62
N MET A 464 -35.00 30.05 -15.37
CA MET A 464 -33.88 29.27 -14.85
C MET A 464 -34.24 28.63 -13.50
N ILE A 465 -34.16 27.30 -13.41
CA ILE A 465 -34.30 26.58 -12.14
C ILE A 465 -33.09 26.88 -11.28
N LEU A 466 -33.35 27.23 -9.99
CA LEU A 466 -32.28 27.41 -9.03
C LEU A 466 -31.76 26.08 -8.52
N SER A 467 -30.46 25.98 -8.40
CA SER A 467 -29.77 24.77 -7.89
C SER A 467 -28.55 25.16 -7.09
N ALA A 468 -28.28 24.41 -6.05
CA ALA A 468 -27.04 24.47 -5.29
C ALA A 468 -26.06 23.42 -5.83
N VAL A 469 -24.81 23.81 -6.03
CA VAL A 469 -23.71 22.92 -6.43
C VAL A 469 -22.89 22.64 -5.18
N ASN A 470 -22.66 21.35 -4.92
CA ASN A 470 -21.89 20.88 -3.77
C ASN A 470 -20.40 20.82 -4.11
N PHE A 471 -19.56 20.56 -3.11
CA PHE A 471 -18.09 20.42 -3.24
C PHE A 471 -17.65 19.28 -4.19
N ASP A 472 -18.47 18.28 -4.39
CA ASP A 472 -18.24 17.11 -5.26
C ASP A 472 -18.91 17.26 -6.63
N ASP A 473 -19.21 18.48 -7.04
CA ASP A 473 -19.98 18.82 -8.24
C ASP A 473 -21.40 18.21 -8.27
N SER A 474 -21.83 17.53 -7.21
CA SER A 474 -23.23 17.11 -7.11
C SER A 474 -24.13 18.31 -7.01
N LEU A 475 -25.32 18.19 -7.61
CA LEU A 475 -26.24 19.31 -7.72
C LEU A 475 -27.57 18.99 -7.01
N SER A 476 -28.06 19.93 -6.22
CA SER A 476 -29.38 19.88 -5.60
C SER A 476 -30.27 21.00 -6.12
N VAL A 477 -31.46 20.65 -6.61
CA VAL A 477 -32.46 21.63 -7.02
C VAL A 477 -33.01 22.30 -5.77
N VAL A 478 -33.15 23.62 -5.78
CA VAL A 478 -33.76 24.38 -4.67
C VAL A 478 -35.28 24.16 -4.67
N THR A 479 -35.76 23.59 -3.56
CA THR A 479 -37.17 23.24 -3.33
C THR A 479 -37.71 23.99 -2.12
N VAL A 480 -39.01 23.91 -1.90
CA VAL A 480 -39.68 24.45 -0.69
C VAL A 480 -39.93 23.33 0.33
N ASP A 481 -39.79 23.64 1.60
CA ASP A 481 -40.03 22.73 2.73
C ASP A 481 -41.48 22.22 2.82
N ARG A 482 -42.43 23.12 2.49
CA ARG A 482 -43.86 22.81 2.49
C ARG A 482 -44.47 23.19 1.16
N GLN A 483 -45.50 22.46 0.77
CA GLN A 483 -46.24 22.80 -0.42
C GLN A 483 -46.84 24.21 -0.34
N VAL A 484 -46.58 24.98 -1.38
CA VAL A 484 -47.17 26.32 -1.57
C VAL A 484 -47.95 26.37 -2.88
N VAL A 485 -48.76 27.38 -3.06
CA VAL A 485 -49.49 27.58 -4.31
C VAL A 485 -48.47 27.85 -5.44
N PRO A 486 -48.53 27.17 -6.60
CA PRO A 486 -47.68 27.51 -7.74
C PRO A 486 -47.81 29.02 -8.10
N GLY A 487 -46.66 29.64 -8.36
CA GLY A 487 -46.59 31.10 -8.57
C GLY A 487 -46.27 31.92 -7.31
N SER A 488 -46.21 31.30 -6.14
CA SER A 488 -45.76 31.99 -4.91
C SER A 488 -44.39 32.59 -5.11
N THR A 489 -44.22 33.85 -4.69
CA THR A 489 -42.94 34.55 -4.81
C THR A 489 -42.00 34.16 -3.68
N VAL A 490 -40.70 34.13 -3.99
CA VAL A 490 -39.59 33.88 -3.07
C VAL A 490 -38.83 35.20 -2.90
N GLY A 491 -38.75 35.69 -1.66
CA GLY A 491 -38.11 36.98 -1.36
C GLY A 491 -37.65 37.04 0.08
#